data_c1542551e3eb78bd1bab4e26c0576c8c
#
_entry.id   c1542551e3eb78bd1bab4e26c0576c8c
#
_cell.length_a   1.000
_cell.length_b   1.000
_cell.length_c   1.000
_cell.angle_alpha   90.00
_cell.angle_beta   90.00
_cell.angle_gamma   90.00
#
_symmetry.space_group_name_H-M   'P 1'
#
loop_
_entity.id
_entity.type
_entity.pdbx_description
1 polymer ?
#
loop_
_entity_poly.entity_id
_entity_poly.type
_entity_poly.pdbx_seq_one_letter_code
_entity_poly.pdbx_strand_id
1 'polypeptide(L)'
;MSNDSTTAKLGCVIALAAAWAVAPPAAAAAPLDAVVEQLVLEAEAANLELAGAEQGVAQRLAVLDQARARFLPALDLGMRYSMADGGRQIDIPVGDLLNPVYASLNSLLAASGQPAPFTPIDNVSVPFLREEELQAVVSLTQPVYDARIPAAKRAAEHEYIASRQGLDALRVRLRRDMQQAWFRWLALRESAAVLDASLEAARENQRVNESLHRNGRVTRDLVLRAEADVLEIEQQLEATNGAQRIARNYVNLLRNQPLEAPLPEAAVSDADVARRRDALVRQAGGVARDRGWLQDTAVERRQELRQIDSGIEAAGAAEDLARAAFRPQLALAVDAGVQSEELGFEGDENFVLASLVLRFNFYNGGADRAALREARARSGELLAARDLAEQHVRLEVLESVKDFEVAEASLRTAAKRVAAADGAFGIARRKRDLGQIAQVEFIDARRAVTSAQLNQQVNRFQALSALAAVEYAVGGPVRSAPPPETGP
;
A
#
# COMPACT_ATOMS: atom_id res chain seq x y z
N MET A 1 -3.63 11.73 -84.57
CA MET A 1 -4.20 10.58 -85.22
C MET A 1 -5.01 9.86 -84.20
N SER A 2 -6.27 10.09 -84.33
CA SER A 2 -7.36 9.15 -84.63
C SER A 2 -7.83 8.43 -83.32
N ASN A 3 -8.95 8.87 -82.75
CA ASN A 3 -10.32 8.30 -82.91
C ASN A 3 -10.44 6.94 -82.20
N ASP A 4 -11.39 6.56 -81.45
CA ASP A 4 -12.83 6.87 -81.51
C ASP A 4 -13.51 6.48 -80.17
N SER A 5 -14.56 7.19 -79.94
CA SER A 5 -15.71 7.02 -79.08
C SER A 5 -16.35 5.63 -79.07
N THR A 6 -16.89 5.15 -77.95
CA THR A 6 -18.22 4.55 -77.97
C THR A 6 -18.91 4.66 -76.59
N THR A 7 -20.01 5.32 -76.55
CA THR A 7 -21.01 5.42 -75.50
C THR A 7 -21.76 4.10 -75.34
N ALA A 8 -21.93 3.65 -74.07
CA ALA A 8 -23.01 2.74 -73.72
C ALA A 8 -23.65 3.17 -72.41
N LYS A 9 -24.89 3.67 -72.56
CA LYS A 9 -25.86 3.88 -71.45
C LYS A 9 -26.27 2.53 -70.91
N LEU A 10 -26.18 2.30 -69.59
CA LEU A 10 -26.99 1.27 -68.96
C LEU A 10 -27.52 1.76 -67.60
N GLY A 11 -28.76 1.47 -67.39
CA GLY A 11 -29.68 2.05 -66.46
C GLY A 11 -29.38 1.86 -64.96
N CYS A 12 -29.76 2.87 -64.27
CA CYS A 12 -29.75 2.94 -62.82
C CYS A 12 -30.92 2.11 -62.28
N VAL A 13 -30.68 0.93 -61.71
CA VAL A 13 -31.63 0.20 -60.88
C VAL A 13 -31.26 0.50 -59.41
N ILE A 14 -32.05 1.39 -58.80
CA ILE A 14 -31.98 1.67 -57.36
C ILE A 14 -32.63 0.49 -56.64
N ALA A 15 -31.80 -0.42 -56.11
CA ALA A 15 -32.24 -1.41 -55.12
C ALA A 15 -32.25 -0.74 -53.73
N LEU A 16 -33.42 -0.38 -53.22
CA LEU A 16 -33.65 -0.03 -51.83
C LEU A 16 -33.40 -1.28 -50.99
N ALA A 17 -32.19 -1.46 -50.45
CA ALA A 17 -31.91 -2.39 -49.37
C ALA A 17 -32.48 -1.79 -48.07
N ALA A 18 -33.62 -2.26 -47.61
CA ALA A 18 -34.13 -2.00 -46.28
C ALA A 18 -33.17 -2.62 -45.27
N ALA A 19 -32.24 -1.79 -44.70
CA ALA A 19 -31.42 -2.17 -43.58
C ALA A 19 -32.35 -2.30 -42.34
N TRP A 20 -32.76 -3.52 -42.05
CA TRP A 20 -33.27 -3.83 -40.73
C TRP A 20 -32.12 -3.58 -39.74
N ALA A 21 -32.20 -2.47 -38.99
CA ALA A 21 -31.41 -2.24 -37.84
C ALA A 21 -31.79 -3.32 -36.80
N VAL A 22 -31.02 -4.40 -36.77
CA VAL A 22 -31.02 -5.33 -35.65
C VAL A 22 -30.54 -4.54 -34.47
N ALA A 23 -31.45 -4.13 -33.59
CA ALA A 23 -31.10 -3.58 -32.30
C ALA A 23 -30.16 -4.58 -31.63
N PRO A 24 -29.00 -4.14 -31.09
CA PRO A 24 -28.11 -5.07 -30.37
C PRO A 24 -28.96 -5.72 -29.26
N PRO A 25 -28.83 -7.04 -29.04
CA PRO A 25 -29.49 -7.70 -27.93
C PRO A 25 -29.12 -6.94 -26.67
N ALA A 26 -30.11 -6.60 -25.83
CA ALA A 26 -29.90 -6.01 -24.53
C ALA A 26 -28.81 -6.85 -23.85
N ALA A 27 -27.63 -6.26 -23.63
CA ALA A 27 -26.51 -6.96 -23.03
C ALA A 27 -27.02 -7.59 -21.72
N ALA A 28 -27.05 -8.92 -21.69
CA ALA A 28 -27.40 -9.63 -20.47
C ALA A 28 -26.49 -9.10 -19.37
N ALA A 29 -27.08 -8.58 -18.28
CA ALA A 29 -26.31 -8.00 -17.19
C ALA A 29 -25.23 -9.00 -16.76
N ALA A 30 -23.99 -8.53 -16.70
CA ALA A 30 -22.86 -9.40 -16.37
C ALA A 30 -23.09 -10.08 -15.00
N PRO A 31 -22.67 -11.32 -14.82
CA PRO A 31 -22.82 -12.02 -13.54
C PRO A 31 -22.10 -11.23 -12.43
N LEU A 32 -22.72 -11.14 -11.26
CA LEU A 32 -22.26 -10.36 -10.11
C LEU A 32 -20.77 -10.56 -9.82
N ASP A 33 -20.32 -11.82 -9.81
CA ASP A 33 -18.93 -12.16 -9.48
C ASP A 33 -17.92 -11.66 -10.53
N ALA A 34 -18.31 -11.62 -11.81
CA ALA A 34 -17.47 -11.09 -12.88
C ALA A 34 -17.27 -9.56 -12.75
N VAL A 35 -18.34 -8.83 -12.40
CA VAL A 35 -18.25 -7.38 -12.17
C VAL A 35 -17.42 -7.07 -10.93
N VAL A 36 -17.62 -7.82 -9.86
CA VAL A 36 -16.81 -7.69 -8.64
C VAL A 36 -15.33 -7.90 -8.93
N GLU A 37 -14.98 -8.98 -9.64
CA GLU A 37 -13.59 -9.29 -9.96
C GLU A 37 -12.97 -8.23 -10.87
N GLN A 38 -13.71 -7.75 -11.87
CA GLN A 38 -13.27 -6.64 -12.71
C GLN A 38 -12.93 -5.39 -11.88
N LEU A 39 -13.83 -4.97 -11.00
CA LEU A 39 -13.63 -3.77 -10.15
C LEU A 39 -12.44 -3.92 -9.21
N VAL A 40 -12.25 -5.12 -8.66
CA VAL A 40 -11.11 -5.43 -7.79
C VAL A 40 -9.81 -5.35 -8.59
N LEU A 41 -9.75 -5.95 -9.79
CA LEU A 41 -8.57 -5.88 -10.66
C LEU A 41 -8.24 -4.45 -11.08
N GLU A 42 -9.25 -3.65 -11.43
CA GLU A 42 -9.05 -2.23 -11.75
C GLU A 42 -8.50 -1.45 -10.55
N ALA A 43 -9.01 -1.73 -9.34
CA ALA A 43 -8.51 -1.10 -8.12
C ALA A 43 -7.08 -1.55 -7.80
N GLU A 44 -6.80 -2.85 -7.86
CA GLU A 44 -5.44 -3.38 -7.63
C GLU A 44 -4.41 -2.77 -8.59
N ALA A 45 -4.81 -2.48 -9.84
CA ALA A 45 -3.92 -1.91 -10.84
C ALA A 45 -3.68 -0.39 -10.71
N ALA A 46 -4.62 0.35 -10.11
CA ALA A 46 -4.60 1.81 -10.15
C ALA A 46 -4.63 2.49 -8.77
N ASN A 47 -4.86 1.76 -7.69
CA ASN A 47 -5.01 2.32 -6.34
C ASN A 47 -3.73 2.99 -5.86
N LEU A 48 -3.84 4.26 -5.43
CA LEU A 48 -2.69 5.06 -5.02
C LEU A 48 -2.08 4.60 -3.68
N GLU A 49 -2.86 4.01 -2.78
CA GLU A 49 -2.35 3.45 -1.53
C GLU A 49 -1.48 2.21 -1.81
N LEU A 50 -1.92 1.35 -2.75
CA LEU A 50 -1.11 0.22 -3.21
C LEU A 50 0.18 0.69 -3.90
N ALA A 51 0.08 1.66 -4.81
CA ALA A 51 1.26 2.22 -5.46
C ALA A 51 2.27 2.79 -4.45
N GLY A 52 1.79 3.49 -3.41
CA GLY A 52 2.63 3.97 -2.31
C GLY A 52 3.28 2.82 -1.53
N ALA A 53 2.53 1.76 -1.22
CA ALA A 53 3.05 0.59 -0.52
C ALA A 53 4.09 -0.19 -1.37
N GLU A 54 3.93 -0.27 -2.70
CA GLU A 54 4.90 -0.85 -3.62
C GLU A 54 6.23 -0.08 -3.61
N GLN A 55 6.19 1.26 -3.57
CA GLN A 55 7.40 2.07 -3.37
C GLN A 55 8.04 1.82 -2.00
N GLY A 56 7.23 1.59 -0.96
CA GLY A 56 7.71 1.17 0.36
C GLY A 56 8.48 -0.16 0.31
N VAL A 57 7.98 -1.14 -0.43
CA VAL A 57 8.67 -2.42 -0.67
C VAL A 57 9.99 -2.22 -1.44
N ALA A 58 9.99 -1.38 -2.50
CA ALA A 58 11.19 -1.05 -3.25
C ALA A 58 12.25 -0.34 -2.37
N GLN A 59 11.81 0.55 -1.47
CA GLN A 59 12.70 1.18 -0.48
C GLN A 59 13.35 0.15 0.45
N ARG A 60 12.60 -0.83 0.97
CA ARG A 60 13.15 -1.89 1.82
C ARG A 60 14.10 -2.80 1.07
N LEU A 61 13.84 -3.09 -0.21
CA LEU A 61 14.76 -3.82 -1.07
C LEU A 61 16.08 -3.07 -1.23
N ALA A 62 16.05 -1.76 -1.48
CA ALA A 62 17.26 -0.94 -1.58
C ALA A 62 18.05 -0.90 -0.26
N VAL A 63 17.38 -0.92 0.91
CA VAL A 63 18.05 -1.04 2.22
C VAL A 63 18.73 -2.41 2.36
N LEU A 64 18.09 -3.48 1.89
CA LEU A 64 18.70 -4.82 1.86
C LEU A 64 19.92 -4.84 0.94
N ASP A 65 19.88 -4.21 -0.21
CA ASP A 65 21.02 -4.12 -1.13
C ASP A 65 22.16 -3.30 -0.53
N GLN A 66 21.87 -2.21 0.20
CA GLN A 66 22.89 -1.50 0.98
C GLN A 66 23.52 -2.40 2.06
N ALA A 67 22.73 -3.24 2.75
CA ALA A 67 23.26 -4.17 3.73
C ALA A 67 24.12 -5.27 3.09
N ARG A 68 23.79 -5.71 1.88
CA ARG A 68 24.59 -6.64 1.06
C ARG A 68 25.91 -6.00 0.62
N ALA A 69 25.86 -4.73 0.20
CA ALA A 69 27.03 -3.99 -0.25
C ALA A 69 28.09 -3.83 0.84
N ARG A 70 27.72 -3.88 2.12
CA ARG A 70 28.69 -3.83 3.24
C ARG A 70 29.65 -5.01 3.31
N PHE A 71 29.41 -6.09 2.57
CA PHE A 71 30.38 -7.19 2.41
C PHE A 71 31.48 -6.89 1.39
N LEU A 72 31.27 -5.91 0.52
CA LEU A 72 32.16 -5.55 -0.57
C LEU A 72 33.18 -4.49 -0.09
N PRO A 73 34.32 -4.34 -0.81
CA PRO A 73 35.25 -3.27 -0.53
C PRO A 73 34.64 -1.90 -0.81
N ALA A 74 34.94 -0.94 0.04
CA ALA A 74 34.72 0.48 -0.21
C ALA A 74 35.96 1.12 -0.78
N LEU A 75 35.82 1.96 -1.80
CA LEU A 75 36.88 2.72 -2.42
C LEU A 75 36.56 4.19 -2.32
N ASP A 76 37.44 4.94 -1.64
CA ASP A 76 37.26 6.36 -1.39
C ASP A 76 38.46 7.13 -1.95
N LEU A 77 38.24 8.33 -2.51
CA LEU A 77 39.26 9.28 -2.88
C LEU A 77 39.21 10.49 -1.94
N GLY A 78 40.25 10.71 -1.20
CA GLY A 78 40.44 11.90 -0.36
C GLY A 78 41.51 12.81 -0.96
N MET A 79 41.23 14.10 -1.11
CA MET A 79 42.21 15.11 -1.46
C MET A 79 42.17 16.22 -0.41
N ARG A 80 43.35 16.62 0.06
CA ARG A 80 43.52 17.72 1.02
C ARG A 80 44.73 18.58 0.60
N TYR A 81 44.53 19.87 0.49
CA TYR A 81 45.59 20.87 0.39
C TYR A 81 45.62 21.66 1.70
N SER A 82 46.79 21.74 2.31
CA SER A 82 47.01 22.40 3.58
C SER A 82 48.07 23.49 3.42
N MET A 83 47.86 24.64 4.02
CA MET A 83 48.85 25.69 4.18
C MET A 83 49.05 25.88 5.68
N ALA A 84 50.32 25.89 6.11
CA ALA A 84 50.70 26.09 7.49
C ALA A 84 51.73 27.22 7.60
N ASP A 85 51.57 28.12 8.57
CA ASP A 85 52.52 29.14 8.91
C ASP A 85 52.93 28.96 10.38
N GLY A 86 54.26 28.86 10.64
CA GLY A 86 54.80 28.62 11.97
C GLY A 86 54.66 27.16 12.45
N GLY A 87 54.73 26.95 13.73
CA GLY A 87 54.66 25.64 14.36
C GLY A 87 55.95 25.15 14.94
N ARG A 88 56.03 23.86 15.29
CA ARG A 88 57.18 23.21 15.88
C ARG A 88 58.26 22.98 14.83
N GLN A 89 59.52 23.36 15.20
CA GLN A 89 60.72 23.12 14.38
C GLN A 89 61.63 22.10 15.05
N ILE A 90 62.38 21.36 14.25
CA ILE A 90 63.46 20.46 14.69
C ILE A 90 64.83 21.12 14.33
N ASP A 91 65.53 21.58 15.34
CA ASP A 91 66.80 22.15 15.14
C ASP A 91 67.88 21.05 15.10
N ILE A 92 68.58 20.92 14.00
CA ILE A 92 69.68 19.99 13.79
C ILE A 92 70.92 20.79 13.93
N PRO A 93 71.72 20.63 15.03
CA PRO A 93 72.86 21.48 15.35
C PRO A 93 74.10 21.08 14.54
N VAL A 94 74.00 21.05 13.21
CA VAL A 94 75.08 20.63 12.29
C VAL A 94 76.24 21.58 12.41
N GLY A 95 75.97 22.90 12.52
CA GLY A 95 76.99 23.92 12.70
C GLY A 95 77.68 23.78 14.02
N ASP A 96 76.95 23.59 15.13
CA ASP A 96 77.57 23.42 16.47
C ASP A 96 78.49 22.18 16.59
N LEU A 97 78.11 21.11 15.81
CA LEU A 97 78.88 19.87 15.79
C LEU A 97 80.15 19.97 14.90
N LEU A 98 80.09 20.61 13.74
CA LEU A 98 81.15 20.60 12.74
C LEU A 98 82.05 21.83 12.81
N ASN A 99 81.58 23.02 13.20
CA ASN A 99 82.37 24.23 13.25
C ASN A 99 83.59 24.16 14.18
N PRO A 100 83.58 23.54 15.37
CA PRO A 100 84.77 23.34 16.19
C PRO A 100 85.83 22.49 15.49
N VAL A 101 85.39 21.46 14.72
CA VAL A 101 86.27 20.61 13.94
C VAL A 101 86.90 21.41 12.78
N TYR A 102 86.09 22.19 12.07
CA TYR A 102 86.56 23.06 10.97
C TYR A 102 87.51 24.14 11.47
N ALA A 103 87.21 24.74 12.60
CA ALA A 103 88.14 25.71 13.22
C ALA A 103 89.48 25.09 13.55
N SER A 104 89.53 23.88 14.11
CA SER A 104 90.75 23.12 14.43
C SER A 104 91.51 22.76 13.15
N LEU A 105 90.82 22.26 12.11
CA LEU A 105 91.51 21.94 10.85
C LEU A 105 92.06 23.19 10.14
N ASN A 106 91.32 24.29 10.10
CA ASN A 106 91.78 25.55 9.55
C ASN A 106 92.99 26.09 10.27
N SER A 107 93.03 25.97 11.60
CA SER A 107 94.23 26.39 12.39
C SER A 107 95.46 25.56 12.07
N LEU A 108 95.31 24.24 11.89
CA LEU A 108 96.44 23.35 11.50
C LEU A 108 96.92 23.62 10.06
N LEU A 109 96.01 23.87 9.13
CA LEU A 109 96.34 24.22 7.75
C LEU A 109 97.06 25.57 7.68
N ALA A 110 96.56 26.57 8.39
CA ALA A 110 97.25 27.86 8.49
C ALA A 110 98.67 27.76 9.10
N ALA A 111 98.84 26.93 10.12
CA ALA A 111 100.16 26.65 10.71
C ALA A 111 101.14 25.95 9.74
N SER A 112 100.59 25.23 8.74
CA SER A 112 101.40 24.56 7.67
C SER A 112 101.59 25.43 6.40
N GLY A 113 101.08 26.67 6.42
CA GLY A 113 101.19 27.59 5.27
C GLY A 113 100.17 27.31 4.14
N GLN A 114 99.16 26.52 4.40
CA GLN A 114 98.12 26.20 3.43
C GLN A 114 96.82 27.08 3.68
N PRO A 115 96.07 27.40 2.63
CA PRO A 115 94.80 28.12 2.79
C PRO A 115 93.79 27.34 3.66
N ALA A 116 92.97 28.06 4.44
CA ALA A 116 91.94 27.54 5.32
C ALA A 116 90.57 27.45 4.56
N PRO A 117 90.23 26.34 3.95
CA PRO A 117 89.08 26.26 3.03
C PRO A 117 87.74 25.99 3.73
N PHE A 118 87.74 25.63 5.02
CA PHE A 118 86.54 25.25 5.70
C PHE A 118 85.80 26.48 6.23
N THR A 119 84.69 26.82 5.60
CA THR A 119 83.78 27.90 6.06
C THR A 119 82.83 27.35 7.14
N PRO A 120 82.47 28.20 8.14
CA PRO A 120 81.40 27.78 9.10
C PRO A 120 80.10 27.42 8.43
N ILE A 121 79.37 26.41 8.98
CA ILE A 121 78.09 25.95 8.55
C ILE A 121 77.06 26.39 9.59
N ASP A 122 75.88 26.87 9.16
CA ASP A 122 74.77 27.18 10.05
C ASP A 122 74.01 25.92 10.51
N ASN A 123 73.37 26.01 11.66
CA ASN A 123 72.47 24.98 12.10
C ASN A 123 71.26 24.93 11.17
N VAL A 124 70.71 23.75 10.91
CA VAL A 124 69.57 23.54 10.05
C VAL A 124 68.36 23.43 10.94
N SER A 125 67.38 24.32 10.72
CA SER A 125 66.09 24.23 11.36
C SER A 125 65.01 23.73 10.31
N VAL A 126 64.41 22.59 10.61
CA VAL A 126 63.43 21.96 9.73
C VAL A 126 62.01 22.11 10.34
N PRO A 127 61.09 22.79 9.69
CA PRO A 127 59.73 22.89 10.18
C PRO A 127 59.08 21.51 10.20
N PHE A 128 58.35 21.22 11.29
CA PHE A 128 57.64 19.95 11.43
C PHE A 128 56.34 19.93 10.59
N LEU A 129 55.74 21.10 10.37
CA LEU A 129 54.67 21.31 9.44
C LEU A 129 55.21 21.90 8.15
N ARG A 130 54.87 21.31 7.01
CA ARG A 130 55.23 21.83 5.70
C ARG A 130 54.43 23.11 5.44
N GLU A 131 55.02 24.12 4.82
CA GLU A 131 54.34 25.37 4.49
C GLU A 131 53.15 25.13 3.53
N GLU A 132 53.35 24.26 2.57
CA GLU A 132 52.30 23.78 1.67
C GLU A 132 52.36 22.24 1.60
N GLU A 133 51.20 21.60 1.61
CA GLU A 133 51.07 20.12 1.49
C GLU A 133 49.82 19.74 0.72
N LEU A 134 50.03 19.04 -0.38
CA LEU A 134 48.98 18.33 -1.12
C LEU A 134 49.00 16.85 -0.74
N GLN A 135 47.90 16.36 -0.20
CA GLN A 135 47.68 14.94 0.05
C GLN A 135 46.54 14.45 -0.85
N ALA A 136 46.79 13.49 -1.73
CA ALA A 136 45.76 12.80 -2.51
C ALA A 136 45.88 11.29 -2.28
N VAL A 137 44.89 10.68 -1.69
CA VAL A 137 44.89 9.27 -1.28
C VAL A 137 43.65 8.55 -1.78
N VAL A 138 43.84 7.43 -2.44
CA VAL A 138 42.80 6.43 -2.72
C VAL A 138 42.88 5.37 -1.62
N SER A 139 41.77 5.24 -0.88
CA SER A 139 41.64 4.31 0.24
C SER A 139 40.71 3.18 -0.13
N LEU A 140 41.15 1.93 -0.06
CA LEU A 140 40.34 0.73 -0.20
C LEU A 140 40.19 0.09 1.18
N THR A 141 38.94 -0.05 1.65
CA THR A 141 38.64 -0.72 2.92
C THR A 141 37.78 -1.95 2.66
N GLN A 142 38.29 -3.14 3.01
CA GLN A 142 37.57 -4.42 2.90
C GLN A 142 37.36 -5.01 4.29
N PRO A 143 36.11 -5.19 4.77
CA PRO A 143 35.83 -5.97 5.96
C PRO A 143 36.24 -7.44 5.74
N VAL A 144 37.13 -7.96 6.60
CA VAL A 144 37.51 -9.38 6.61
C VAL A 144 36.64 -10.18 7.57
N TYR A 145 36.39 -9.56 8.74
CA TYR A 145 35.46 -10.12 9.73
C TYR A 145 34.74 -8.98 10.47
N ASP A 146 33.45 -8.93 10.33
CA ASP A 146 32.57 -8.08 11.12
C ASP A 146 31.20 -8.78 11.32
N ALA A 147 30.95 -9.26 12.53
CA ALA A 147 29.72 -9.98 12.86
C ALA A 147 28.46 -9.12 12.76
N ARG A 148 28.58 -7.78 12.69
CA ARG A 148 27.45 -6.86 12.49
C ARG A 148 26.91 -6.92 11.08
N ILE A 149 27.78 -7.14 10.07
CA ILE A 149 27.36 -7.13 8.66
C ILE A 149 26.33 -8.22 8.36
N PRO A 150 26.58 -9.52 8.67
CA PRO A 150 25.57 -10.56 8.42
C PRO A 150 24.31 -10.40 9.29
N ALA A 151 24.43 -9.86 10.52
CA ALA A 151 23.26 -9.58 11.36
C ALA A 151 22.40 -8.45 10.78
N ALA A 152 23.02 -7.34 10.34
CA ALA A 152 22.32 -6.24 9.68
C ALA A 152 21.66 -6.67 8.36
N LYS A 153 22.33 -7.53 7.56
CA LYS A 153 21.74 -8.10 6.34
C LYS A 153 20.49 -8.91 6.67
N ARG A 154 20.53 -9.81 7.66
CA ARG A 154 19.36 -10.60 8.07
C ARG A 154 18.21 -9.72 8.55
N ALA A 155 18.51 -8.69 9.36
CA ALA A 155 17.47 -7.75 9.81
C ALA A 155 16.80 -7.06 8.62
N ALA A 156 17.57 -6.52 7.67
CA ALA A 156 17.05 -5.88 6.47
C ALA A 156 16.26 -6.86 5.56
N GLU A 157 16.67 -8.13 5.49
CA GLU A 157 15.99 -9.17 4.73
C GLU A 157 14.60 -9.48 5.30
N HIS A 158 14.49 -9.65 6.62
CA HIS A 158 13.21 -9.87 7.27
C HIS A 158 12.30 -8.62 7.25
N GLU A 159 12.86 -7.41 7.34
CA GLU A 159 12.10 -6.18 7.14
C GLU A 159 11.55 -6.05 5.70
N TYR A 160 12.32 -6.45 4.69
CA TYR A 160 11.85 -6.51 3.31
C TYR A 160 10.71 -7.52 3.16
N ILE A 161 10.85 -8.73 3.72
CA ILE A 161 9.79 -9.76 3.70
C ILE A 161 8.53 -9.24 4.41
N ALA A 162 8.66 -8.63 5.59
CA ALA A 162 7.54 -8.03 6.32
C ALA A 162 6.82 -6.95 5.49
N SER A 163 7.57 -6.10 4.77
CA SER A 163 7.01 -5.09 3.89
C SER A 163 6.21 -5.68 2.74
N ARG A 164 6.67 -6.78 2.13
CA ARG A 164 5.92 -7.51 1.09
C ARG A 164 4.61 -8.10 1.63
N GLN A 165 4.67 -8.71 2.81
CA GLN A 165 3.49 -9.27 3.48
C GLN A 165 2.48 -8.18 3.84
N GLY A 166 2.96 -6.98 4.24
CA GLY A 166 2.12 -5.81 4.45
C GLY A 166 1.42 -5.33 3.17
N LEU A 167 2.11 -5.37 2.03
CA LEU A 167 1.52 -5.07 0.72
C LEU A 167 0.42 -6.11 0.36
N ASP A 168 0.67 -7.39 0.61
CA ASP A 168 -0.32 -8.45 0.35
C ASP A 168 -1.54 -8.32 1.28
N ALA A 169 -1.34 -7.95 2.55
CA ALA A 169 -2.43 -7.61 3.47
C ALA A 169 -3.27 -6.44 2.97
N LEU A 170 -2.63 -5.39 2.44
CA LEU A 170 -3.31 -4.24 1.86
C LEU A 170 -4.15 -4.63 0.63
N ARG A 171 -3.67 -5.53 -0.25
CA ARG A 171 -4.43 -6.04 -1.39
C ARG A 171 -5.71 -6.76 -0.96
N VAL A 172 -5.61 -7.63 0.04
CA VAL A 172 -6.79 -8.35 0.58
C VAL A 172 -7.79 -7.37 1.21
N ARG A 173 -7.31 -6.36 1.93
CA ARG A 173 -8.14 -5.29 2.48
C ARG A 173 -8.83 -4.48 1.39
N LEU A 174 -8.10 -4.06 0.36
CA LEU A 174 -8.66 -3.29 -0.77
C LEU A 174 -9.75 -4.08 -1.49
N ARG A 175 -9.59 -5.39 -1.66
CA ARG A 175 -10.61 -6.26 -2.23
C ARG A 175 -11.91 -6.21 -1.44
N ARG A 176 -11.85 -6.33 -0.11
CA ARG A 176 -13.02 -6.20 0.78
C ARG A 176 -13.66 -4.82 0.65
N ASP A 177 -12.85 -3.78 0.75
CA ASP A 177 -13.32 -2.40 0.75
C ASP A 177 -13.99 -2.03 -0.58
N MET A 178 -13.44 -2.50 -1.71
CA MET A 178 -14.04 -2.35 -3.04
C MET A 178 -15.39 -3.06 -3.14
N GLN A 179 -15.49 -4.31 -2.68
CA GLN A 179 -16.74 -5.07 -2.67
C GLN A 179 -17.81 -4.34 -1.85
N GLN A 180 -17.48 -3.94 -0.63
CA GLN A 180 -18.42 -3.26 0.27
C GLN A 180 -18.84 -1.89 -0.26
N ALA A 181 -17.92 -1.12 -0.84
CA ALA A 181 -18.22 0.17 -1.44
C ALA A 181 -19.20 0.03 -2.63
N TRP A 182 -18.94 -0.93 -3.50
CA TRP A 182 -19.78 -1.16 -4.66
C TRP A 182 -21.17 -1.72 -4.28
N PHE A 183 -21.24 -2.65 -3.32
CA PHE A 183 -22.51 -3.14 -2.79
C PHE A 183 -23.33 -2.02 -2.14
N ARG A 184 -22.68 -1.11 -1.44
CA ARG A 184 -23.36 0.08 -0.89
C ARG A 184 -23.94 0.98 -1.98
N TRP A 185 -23.17 1.21 -3.06
CA TRP A 185 -23.67 1.96 -4.21
C TRP A 185 -24.88 1.29 -4.87
N LEU A 186 -24.83 -0.05 -5.08
CA LEU A 186 -25.94 -0.81 -5.62
C LEU A 186 -27.19 -0.74 -4.71
N ALA A 187 -27.01 -0.86 -3.39
CA ALA A 187 -28.11 -0.74 -2.44
C ALA A 187 -28.86 0.60 -2.58
N LEU A 188 -28.10 1.69 -2.69
CA LEU A 188 -28.67 3.04 -2.86
C LEU A 188 -29.34 3.22 -4.22
N ARG A 189 -28.77 2.66 -5.28
CA ARG A 189 -29.37 2.67 -6.61
C ARG A 189 -30.70 1.93 -6.64
N GLU A 190 -30.75 0.70 -6.13
CA GLU A 190 -31.99 -0.09 -6.06
C GLU A 190 -33.02 0.57 -5.15
N SER A 191 -32.57 1.21 -4.04
CA SER A 191 -33.48 1.98 -3.18
C SER A 191 -34.04 3.20 -3.89
N ALA A 192 -33.27 3.92 -4.69
CA ALA A 192 -33.74 5.04 -5.50
C ALA A 192 -34.82 4.57 -6.51
N ALA A 193 -34.61 3.43 -7.18
CA ALA A 193 -35.61 2.86 -8.10
C ALA A 193 -36.95 2.51 -7.40
N VAL A 194 -36.88 1.98 -6.18
CA VAL A 194 -38.09 1.73 -5.36
C VAL A 194 -38.80 3.05 -5.00
N LEU A 195 -38.04 4.08 -4.64
CA LEU A 195 -38.58 5.41 -4.31
C LEU A 195 -39.19 6.09 -5.54
N ASP A 196 -38.57 6.01 -6.71
CA ASP A 196 -39.09 6.54 -7.96
C ASP A 196 -40.43 5.90 -8.31
N ALA A 197 -40.54 4.57 -8.27
CA ALA A 197 -41.81 3.86 -8.49
C ALA A 197 -42.87 4.25 -7.45
N SER A 198 -42.49 4.46 -6.19
CA SER A 198 -43.37 4.93 -5.13
C SER A 198 -43.84 6.37 -5.36
N LEU A 199 -42.94 7.24 -5.86
CA LEU A 199 -43.25 8.63 -6.19
C LEU A 199 -44.27 8.74 -7.33
N GLU A 200 -44.10 7.96 -8.39
CA GLU A 200 -45.08 7.89 -9.48
C GLU A 200 -46.47 7.50 -8.97
N ALA A 201 -46.52 6.45 -8.13
CA ALA A 201 -47.80 6.01 -7.53
C ALA A 201 -48.42 7.07 -6.59
N ALA A 202 -47.59 7.83 -5.84
CA ALA A 202 -48.04 8.91 -4.96
C ALA A 202 -48.58 10.10 -5.78
N ARG A 203 -47.88 10.50 -6.84
CA ARG A 203 -48.32 11.57 -7.76
C ARG A 203 -49.62 11.23 -8.46
N GLU A 204 -49.79 9.97 -8.87
CA GLU A 204 -51.08 9.53 -9.45
C GLU A 204 -52.21 9.60 -8.41
N ASN A 205 -51.96 9.17 -7.18
CA ASN A 205 -52.90 9.28 -6.08
C ASN A 205 -53.26 10.75 -5.78
N GLN A 206 -52.32 11.68 -5.80
CA GLN A 206 -52.57 13.12 -5.66
C GLN A 206 -53.48 13.62 -6.78
N ARG A 207 -53.18 13.33 -8.05
CA ARG A 207 -54.02 13.73 -9.20
C ARG A 207 -55.44 13.25 -9.10
N VAL A 208 -55.64 12.00 -8.66
CA VAL A 208 -57.00 11.42 -8.42
C VAL A 208 -57.72 12.21 -7.33
N ASN A 209 -57.06 12.48 -6.19
CA ASN A 209 -57.69 13.25 -5.09
C ASN A 209 -58.05 14.69 -5.50
N GLU A 210 -57.18 15.37 -6.25
CA GLU A 210 -57.47 16.69 -6.81
C GLU A 210 -58.68 16.69 -7.74
N SER A 211 -58.79 15.67 -8.60
CA SER A 211 -59.95 15.51 -9.50
C SER A 211 -61.23 15.26 -8.71
N LEU A 212 -61.20 14.38 -7.71
CA LEU A 212 -62.33 14.10 -6.85
C LEU A 212 -62.78 15.33 -6.03
N HIS A 213 -61.83 16.13 -5.55
CA HIS A 213 -62.10 17.37 -4.83
C HIS A 213 -62.77 18.40 -5.71
N ARG A 214 -62.27 18.63 -6.94
CA ARG A 214 -62.91 19.52 -7.92
C ARG A 214 -64.35 19.12 -8.21
N ASN A 215 -64.67 17.83 -8.14
CA ASN A 215 -66.02 17.30 -8.32
C ASN A 215 -66.88 17.20 -7.03
N GLY A 216 -66.37 17.78 -5.91
CA GLY A 216 -67.06 17.81 -4.62
C GLY A 216 -67.17 16.46 -3.91
N ARG A 217 -66.37 15.44 -4.31
CA ARG A 217 -66.49 14.07 -3.77
C ARG A 217 -65.56 13.79 -2.59
N VAL A 218 -64.53 14.63 -2.38
CA VAL A 218 -63.61 14.52 -1.26
C VAL A 218 -63.31 15.89 -0.69
N THR A 219 -62.87 15.93 0.56
CA THR A 219 -62.54 17.14 1.27
C THR A 219 -61.06 17.58 0.96
N ARG A 220 -60.78 18.86 1.18
CA ARG A 220 -59.45 19.43 0.90
C ARG A 220 -58.32 18.80 1.69
N ASP A 221 -58.59 18.30 2.89
CA ASP A 221 -57.58 17.62 3.73
C ASP A 221 -57.01 16.37 3.08
N LEU A 222 -57.79 15.63 2.26
CA LEU A 222 -57.27 14.47 1.53
C LEU A 222 -56.32 14.86 0.40
N VAL A 223 -56.55 16.02 -0.24
CA VAL A 223 -55.61 16.56 -1.24
C VAL A 223 -54.28 16.95 -0.57
N LEU A 224 -54.34 17.70 0.56
CA LEU A 224 -53.16 18.12 1.30
C LEU A 224 -52.37 16.94 1.87
N ARG A 225 -53.05 15.87 2.30
CA ARG A 225 -52.35 14.63 2.74
C ARG A 225 -51.64 13.94 1.57
N ALA A 226 -52.26 13.89 0.40
CA ALA A 226 -51.63 13.30 -0.77
C ALA A 226 -50.41 14.13 -1.26
N GLU A 227 -50.52 15.46 -1.18
CA GLU A 227 -49.41 16.38 -1.48
C GLU A 227 -48.23 16.18 -0.49
N ALA A 228 -48.54 16.11 0.82
CA ALA A 228 -47.48 15.86 1.85
C ALA A 228 -46.80 14.52 1.63
N ASP A 229 -47.52 13.48 1.20
CA ASP A 229 -46.97 12.17 0.89
C ASP A 229 -46.04 12.19 -0.33
N VAL A 230 -46.34 12.97 -1.36
CA VAL A 230 -45.46 13.19 -2.52
C VAL A 230 -44.14 13.89 -2.08
N LEU A 231 -44.28 14.99 -1.32
CA LEU A 231 -43.14 15.76 -0.85
C LEU A 231 -42.21 14.94 0.06
N GLU A 232 -42.75 14.07 0.91
CA GLU A 232 -41.99 13.14 1.76
C GLU A 232 -41.14 12.19 0.91
N ILE A 233 -41.72 11.60 -0.15
CA ILE A 233 -40.99 10.67 -1.03
C ILE A 233 -39.95 11.41 -1.87
N GLU A 234 -40.27 12.62 -2.38
CA GLU A 234 -39.29 13.46 -3.10
C GLU A 234 -38.07 13.77 -2.25
N GLN A 235 -38.27 14.13 -0.98
CA GLN A 235 -37.18 14.36 -0.04
C GLN A 235 -36.34 13.11 0.19
N GLN A 236 -36.96 11.95 0.37
CA GLN A 236 -36.27 10.66 0.55
C GLN A 236 -35.45 10.28 -0.70
N LEU A 237 -36.05 10.49 -1.89
CA LEU A 237 -35.38 10.21 -3.16
C LEU A 237 -34.17 11.09 -3.37
N GLU A 238 -34.28 12.41 -3.12
CA GLU A 238 -33.13 13.33 -3.25
C GLU A 238 -32.00 12.99 -2.26
N ALA A 239 -32.33 12.64 -1.01
CA ALA A 239 -31.35 12.19 -0.03
C ALA A 239 -30.65 10.89 -0.49
N THR A 240 -31.41 9.93 -1.05
CA THR A 240 -30.88 8.68 -1.56
C THR A 240 -29.98 8.88 -2.78
N ASN A 241 -30.38 9.75 -3.71
CA ASN A 241 -29.58 10.12 -4.88
C ASN A 241 -28.28 10.82 -4.47
N GLY A 242 -28.34 11.69 -3.46
CA GLY A 242 -27.14 12.31 -2.87
C GLY A 242 -26.17 11.28 -2.29
N ALA A 243 -26.70 10.35 -1.49
CA ALA A 243 -25.88 9.26 -0.93
C ALA A 243 -25.30 8.33 -2.01
N GLN A 244 -26.07 8.04 -3.07
CA GLN A 244 -25.61 7.24 -4.22
C GLN A 244 -24.45 7.92 -4.95
N ARG A 245 -24.50 9.24 -5.17
CA ARG A 245 -23.39 10.00 -5.77
C ARG A 245 -22.12 9.88 -4.94
N ILE A 246 -22.22 10.03 -3.62
CA ILE A 246 -21.07 9.88 -2.71
C ILE A 246 -20.52 8.45 -2.75
N ALA A 247 -21.38 7.43 -2.72
CA ALA A 247 -20.96 6.03 -2.80
C ALA A 247 -20.24 5.73 -4.13
N ARG A 248 -20.75 6.25 -5.27
CA ARG A 248 -20.08 6.17 -6.58
C ARG A 248 -18.68 6.80 -6.53
N ASN A 249 -18.61 8.01 -6.00
CA ASN A 249 -17.34 8.75 -5.90
C ASN A 249 -16.31 7.97 -5.07
N TYR A 250 -16.73 7.29 -4.01
CA TYR A 250 -15.85 6.48 -3.19
C TYR A 250 -15.34 5.23 -3.93
N VAL A 251 -16.19 4.53 -4.68
CA VAL A 251 -15.76 3.41 -5.55
C VAL A 251 -14.74 3.89 -6.57
N ASN A 252 -14.97 5.05 -7.20
CA ASN A 252 -14.05 5.62 -8.18
C ASN A 252 -12.74 6.11 -7.54
N LEU A 253 -12.77 6.59 -6.29
CA LEU A 253 -11.56 6.90 -5.53
C LEU A 253 -10.68 5.66 -5.34
N LEU A 254 -11.27 4.52 -4.97
CA LEU A 254 -10.52 3.27 -4.81
C LEU A 254 -9.90 2.78 -6.12
N ARG A 255 -10.55 3.05 -7.27
CA ARG A 255 -10.07 2.72 -8.61
C ARG A 255 -9.18 3.80 -9.24
N ASN A 256 -8.94 4.90 -8.55
CA ASN A 256 -8.23 6.07 -9.09
C ASN A 256 -8.82 6.55 -10.45
N GLN A 257 -10.15 6.59 -10.54
CA GLN A 257 -10.89 7.07 -11.70
C GLN A 257 -11.50 8.45 -11.41
N PRO A 258 -11.91 9.23 -12.43
CA PRO A 258 -12.67 10.45 -12.21
C PRO A 258 -13.88 10.16 -11.31
N LEU A 259 -14.08 10.96 -10.25
CA LEU A 259 -15.05 10.66 -9.19
C LEU A 259 -16.48 10.40 -9.71
N GLU A 260 -16.86 11.07 -10.79
CA GLU A 260 -18.19 10.95 -11.39
C GLU A 260 -18.29 9.92 -12.51
N ALA A 261 -17.23 9.15 -12.77
CA ALA A 261 -17.25 8.11 -13.80
C ALA A 261 -18.38 7.09 -13.54
N PRO A 262 -19.04 6.60 -14.60
CA PRO A 262 -20.08 5.60 -14.45
C PRO A 262 -19.53 4.30 -13.88
N LEU A 263 -20.36 3.62 -13.06
CA LEU A 263 -20.01 2.31 -12.53
C LEU A 263 -20.72 1.21 -13.32
N PRO A 264 -20.09 0.04 -13.44
CA PRO A 264 -20.74 -1.11 -14.04
C PRO A 264 -21.92 -1.56 -13.18
N GLU A 265 -22.99 -1.94 -13.87
CA GLU A 265 -24.23 -2.40 -13.26
C GLU A 265 -24.28 -3.93 -13.27
N ALA A 266 -24.87 -4.51 -12.25
CA ALA A 266 -25.22 -5.91 -12.20
C ALA A 266 -26.63 -6.09 -11.66
N ALA A 267 -27.36 -7.06 -12.22
CA ALA A 267 -28.62 -7.50 -11.63
C ALA A 267 -28.29 -8.39 -10.42
N VAL A 268 -28.81 -8.01 -9.25
CA VAL A 268 -28.54 -8.73 -7.99
C VAL A 268 -29.83 -9.25 -7.41
N SER A 269 -29.86 -10.54 -7.12
CA SER A 269 -31.00 -11.25 -6.52
C SER A 269 -30.63 -11.84 -5.15
N ASP A 270 -31.64 -12.22 -4.36
CA ASP A 270 -31.43 -12.92 -3.09
C ASP A 270 -30.69 -14.26 -3.28
N ALA A 271 -30.83 -14.89 -4.47
CA ALA A 271 -30.12 -16.13 -4.81
C ALA A 271 -28.61 -15.93 -4.97
N ASP A 272 -28.14 -14.71 -5.29
CA ASP A 272 -26.71 -14.42 -5.40
C ASP A 272 -26.00 -14.50 -4.05
N VAL A 273 -26.67 -14.09 -2.97
CA VAL A 273 -26.17 -14.25 -1.60
C VAL A 273 -25.93 -15.72 -1.29
N ALA A 274 -26.90 -16.59 -1.60
CA ALA A 274 -26.77 -18.03 -1.37
C ALA A 274 -25.66 -18.65 -2.23
N ARG A 275 -25.56 -18.28 -3.51
CA ARG A 275 -24.50 -18.77 -4.41
C ARG A 275 -23.10 -18.41 -3.92
N ARG A 276 -22.89 -17.16 -3.52
CA ARG A 276 -21.59 -16.69 -3.00
C ARG A 276 -21.25 -17.36 -1.67
N ARG A 277 -22.21 -17.51 -0.75
CA ARG A 277 -22.01 -18.29 0.49
C ARG A 277 -21.57 -19.72 0.16
N ASP A 278 -22.29 -20.40 -0.74
CA ASP A 278 -21.99 -21.80 -1.10
C ASP A 278 -20.63 -21.90 -1.82
N ALA A 279 -20.22 -20.88 -2.57
CA ALA A 279 -18.88 -20.81 -3.16
C ALA A 279 -17.79 -20.69 -2.07
N LEU A 280 -17.99 -19.82 -1.09
CA LEU A 280 -17.08 -19.66 0.04
C LEU A 280 -16.93 -20.95 0.84
N VAL A 281 -18.06 -21.63 1.13
CA VAL A 281 -18.07 -22.92 1.82
C VAL A 281 -17.31 -23.99 1.02
N ARG A 282 -17.46 -24.05 -0.30
CA ARG A 282 -16.70 -24.98 -1.16
C ARG A 282 -15.21 -24.69 -1.15
N GLN A 283 -14.81 -23.40 -1.22
CA GLN A 283 -13.39 -23.00 -1.13
C GLN A 283 -12.77 -23.34 0.23
N ALA A 284 -13.59 -23.32 1.28
CA ALA A 284 -13.19 -23.72 2.63
C ALA A 284 -13.13 -25.24 2.82
N GLY A 285 -13.31 -26.05 1.76
CA GLY A 285 -13.19 -27.52 1.81
C GLY A 285 -14.53 -28.26 1.96
N GLY A 286 -15.66 -27.64 1.62
CA GLY A 286 -16.94 -28.34 1.39
C GLY A 286 -17.77 -28.68 2.63
N VAL A 287 -17.34 -28.29 3.82
CA VAL A 287 -18.12 -28.49 5.06
C VAL A 287 -18.35 -27.12 5.69
N ALA A 288 -19.59 -26.84 6.11
CA ALA A 288 -19.86 -25.78 7.08
C ALA A 288 -19.14 -26.17 8.37
N ARG A 289 -17.86 -25.89 8.44
CA ARG A 289 -17.00 -26.34 9.52
C ARG A 289 -17.19 -25.47 10.74
N ASP A 290 -16.93 -26.07 11.87
CA ASP A 290 -16.90 -25.45 13.17
C ASP A 290 -16.18 -24.10 13.11
N ARG A 291 -16.69 -23.12 13.84
CA ARG A 291 -16.11 -21.78 13.96
C ARG A 291 -14.63 -21.83 14.35
N GLY A 292 -14.22 -22.84 15.12
CA GLY A 292 -12.82 -23.10 15.47
C GLY A 292 -11.94 -23.33 14.25
N TRP A 293 -12.39 -24.14 13.30
CA TRP A 293 -11.65 -24.37 12.05
C TRP A 293 -11.46 -23.07 11.21
N LEU A 294 -12.47 -22.23 11.14
CA LEU A 294 -12.37 -20.93 10.45
C LEU A 294 -11.34 -20.02 11.11
N GLN A 295 -11.32 -19.98 12.46
CA GLN A 295 -10.33 -19.22 13.22
C GLN A 295 -8.91 -19.72 12.99
N ASP A 296 -8.68 -21.05 13.03
CA ASP A 296 -7.36 -21.62 12.79
C ASP A 296 -6.89 -21.39 11.35
N THR A 297 -7.80 -21.52 10.38
CA THR A 297 -7.51 -21.20 8.97
C THR A 297 -7.13 -19.72 8.81
N ALA A 298 -7.82 -18.82 9.51
CA ALA A 298 -7.49 -17.39 9.49
C ALA A 298 -6.10 -17.13 10.06
N VAL A 299 -5.75 -17.72 11.19
CA VAL A 299 -4.43 -17.61 11.81
C VAL A 299 -3.32 -18.06 10.86
N GLU A 300 -3.55 -19.13 10.10
CA GLU A 300 -2.58 -19.63 9.12
C GLU A 300 -2.46 -18.75 7.86
N ARG A 301 -3.54 -18.05 7.44
CA ARG A 301 -3.60 -17.37 6.13
C ARG A 301 -3.43 -15.87 6.20
N ARG A 302 -3.75 -15.22 7.32
CA ARG A 302 -3.74 -13.76 7.45
C ARG A 302 -2.32 -13.22 7.25
N GLN A 303 -2.18 -12.33 6.28
CA GLN A 303 -0.89 -11.74 5.92
C GLN A 303 -0.35 -10.82 7.01
N GLU A 304 -1.23 -10.21 7.79
CA GLU A 304 -0.86 -9.35 8.93
C GLU A 304 -0.11 -10.13 10.02
N LEU A 305 -0.50 -11.38 10.29
CA LEU A 305 0.22 -12.23 11.24
C LEU A 305 1.60 -12.61 10.70
N ARG A 306 1.68 -13.00 9.43
CA ARG A 306 2.96 -13.27 8.77
C ARG A 306 3.89 -12.06 8.76
N GLN A 307 3.33 -10.86 8.54
CA GLN A 307 4.08 -9.61 8.63
C GLN A 307 4.69 -9.42 10.02
N ILE A 308 3.92 -9.68 11.08
CA ILE A 308 4.41 -9.60 12.47
C ILE A 308 5.48 -10.68 12.71
N ASP A 309 5.28 -11.90 12.25
CA ASP A 309 6.24 -13.00 12.37
C ASP A 309 7.58 -12.62 11.71
N SER A 310 7.56 -12.06 10.50
CA SER A 310 8.77 -11.52 9.85
C SER A 310 9.39 -10.34 10.62
N GLY A 311 8.58 -9.52 11.27
CA GLY A 311 9.05 -8.47 12.17
C GLY A 311 9.75 -9.01 13.42
N ILE A 312 9.29 -10.14 13.97
CA ILE A 312 9.93 -10.85 15.08
C ILE A 312 11.31 -11.40 14.65
N GLU A 313 11.40 -11.99 13.48
CA GLU A 313 12.67 -12.44 12.92
C GLU A 313 13.64 -11.28 12.68
N ALA A 314 13.16 -10.13 12.20
CA ALA A 314 13.96 -8.92 12.07
C ALA A 314 14.47 -8.43 13.43
N ALA A 315 13.64 -8.46 14.48
CA ALA A 315 14.04 -8.10 15.83
C ALA A 315 15.08 -9.08 16.42
N GLY A 316 14.94 -10.37 16.13
CA GLY A 316 15.94 -11.38 16.47
C GLY A 316 17.31 -11.11 15.80
N ALA A 317 17.30 -10.73 14.54
CA ALA A 317 18.51 -10.31 13.83
C ALA A 317 19.09 -8.99 14.37
N ALA A 318 18.23 -8.05 14.85
CA ALA A 318 18.67 -6.84 15.54
C ALA A 318 19.28 -7.15 16.92
N GLU A 319 18.79 -8.17 17.64
CA GLU A 319 19.45 -8.68 18.87
C GLU A 319 20.84 -9.24 18.54
N ASP A 320 20.99 -10.01 17.45
CA ASP A 320 22.28 -10.50 16.99
C ASP A 320 23.23 -9.36 16.60
N LEU A 321 22.70 -8.28 16.00
CA LEU A 321 23.47 -7.07 15.70
C LEU A 321 23.98 -6.40 16.98
N ALA A 322 23.13 -6.25 18.00
CA ALA A 322 23.54 -5.73 19.31
C ALA A 322 24.58 -6.64 19.99
N ARG A 323 24.42 -7.98 19.86
CA ARG A 323 25.38 -8.97 20.38
C ARG A 323 26.72 -8.92 19.64
N ALA A 324 26.73 -8.52 18.38
CA ALA A 324 27.94 -8.40 17.57
C ALA A 324 28.88 -7.27 18.08
N ALA A 325 28.40 -6.30 18.86
CA ALA A 325 29.24 -5.29 19.52
C ALA A 325 30.27 -5.91 20.48
N PHE A 326 30.06 -7.12 20.99
CA PHE A 326 30.97 -7.87 21.85
C PHE A 326 31.95 -8.73 21.05
N ARG A 327 32.04 -8.60 19.72
CA ARG A 327 32.96 -9.34 18.86
C ARG A 327 33.98 -8.39 18.22
N PRO A 328 35.20 -8.88 17.96
CA PRO A 328 36.18 -8.08 17.25
C PRO A 328 35.76 -7.83 15.79
N GLN A 329 36.34 -6.79 15.22
CA GLN A 329 36.20 -6.42 13.81
C GLN A 329 37.59 -6.43 13.19
N LEU A 330 37.73 -7.01 12.02
CA LEU A 330 38.96 -7.08 11.26
C LEU A 330 38.70 -6.55 9.85
N ALA A 331 39.50 -5.55 9.45
CA ALA A 331 39.41 -4.97 8.12
C ALA A 331 40.82 -4.89 7.51
N LEU A 332 40.90 -5.12 6.21
CA LEU A 332 42.04 -4.77 5.39
C LEU A 332 41.82 -3.33 4.87
N ALA A 333 42.81 -2.46 5.15
CA ALA A 333 42.87 -1.11 4.60
C ALA A 333 44.08 -1.00 3.71
N VAL A 334 43.91 -0.49 2.49
CA VAL A 334 44.99 -0.21 1.55
C VAL A 334 44.86 1.23 1.11
N ASP A 335 45.83 2.05 1.43
CA ASP A 335 45.95 3.44 1.04
C ASP A 335 47.06 3.58 0.00
N ALA A 336 46.77 4.18 -1.13
CA ALA A 336 47.73 4.50 -2.17
C ALA A 336 47.56 5.98 -2.57
N GLY A 337 48.64 6.72 -2.56
CA GLY A 337 48.53 8.15 -2.81
C GLY A 337 49.85 8.87 -2.95
N VAL A 338 49.74 10.18 -3.01
CA VAL A 338 50.85 11.13 -3.03
C VAL A 338 50.70 12.10 -1.87
N GLN A 339 51.86 12.49 -1.29
CA GLN A 339 51.95 13.52 -0.26
C GLN A 339 53.11 14.46 -0.64
N SER A 340 52.80 15.57 -1.30
CA SER A 340 53.75 16.46 -1.94
C SER A 340 53.69 17.89 -1.38
N GLU A 341 54.79 18.60 -1.43
CA GLU A 341 54.85 20.04 -1.15
C GLU A 341 54.44 20.87 -2.38
N GLU A 342 54.55 20.32 -3.58
CA GLU A 342 54.16 20.98 -4.83
C GLU A 342 52.85 20.39 -5.38
N LEU A 343 52.10 21.21 -6.10
CA LEU A 343 50.91 20.77 -6.85
C LEU A 343 51.32 19.91 -8.05
N GLY A 344 51.71 18.64 -7.81
CA GLY A 344 52.11 17.70 -8.83
C GLY A 344 51.99 16.25 -8.37
N PHE A 345 52.02 15.32 -9.33
CA PHE A 345 52.00 13.87 -9.08
C PHE A 345 53.31 13.21 -9.51
N GLU A 346 54.37 14.00 -9.71
CA GLU A 346 55.70 13.54 -10.13
C GLU A 346 56.65 13.55 -8.95
N GLY A 347 57.35 12.42 -8.71
CA GLY A 347 58.43 12.32 -7.73
C GLY A 347 58.38 11.09 -6.83
N ASP A 348 59.31 11.01 -5.90
CA ASP A 348 59.48 9.93 -4.91
C ASP A 348 58.45 10.02 -3.73
N GLU A 349 57.41 10.84 -3.87
CA GLU A 349 56.42 11.15 -2.82
C GLU A 349 55.20 10.25 -2.88
N ASN A 350 55.18 9.25 -3.76
CA ASN A 350 54.15 8.24 -3.86
C ASN A 350 54.30 7.19 -2.78
N PHE A 351 53.18 6.76 -2.18
CA PHE A 351 53.23 5.70 -1.19
C PHE A 351 52.08 4.70 -1.38
N VAL A 352 52.31 3.48 -0.91
CA VAL A 352 51.28 2.44 -0.76
C VAL A 352 51.44 1.88 0.66
N LEU A 353 50.34 1.90 1.41
CA LEU A 353 50.26 1.39 2.76
C LEU A 353 49.18 0.34 2.87
N ALA A 354 49.52 -0.90 3.16
CA ALA A 354 48.55 -1.96 3.47
C ALA A 354 48.55 -2.26 4.97
N SER A 355 47.35 -2.22 5.58
CA SER A 355 47.15 -2.39 7.01
C SER A 355 46.09 -3.39 7.31
N LEU A 356 46.29 -4.30 8.24
CA LEU A 356 45.27 -5.14 8.83
C LEU A 356 44.87 -4.53 10.17
N VAL A 357 43.62 -4.00 10.20
CA VAL A 357 43.11 -3.23 11.35
C VAL A 357 42.17 -4.09 12.17
N LEU A 358 42.56 -4.44 13.40
CA LEU A 358 41.72 -5.11 14.39
C LEU A 358 41.16 -4.05 15.35
N ARG A 359 39.82 -4.01 15.47
CA ARG A 359 39.11 -3.19 16.47
C ARG A 359 38.32 -4.10 17.40
N PHE A 360 38.51 -3.93 18.70
CA PHE A 360 37.74 -4.65 19.71
C PHE A 360 37.40 -3.71 20.86
N ASN A 361 36.12 -3.60 21.17
CA ASN A 361 35.61 -2.78 22.25
C ASN A 361 35.60 -3.61 23.55
N PHE A 362 36.50 -3.32 24.47
CA PHE A 362 36.56 -3.99 25.79
C PHE A 362 35.53 -3.45 26.77
N TYR A 363 35.25 -2.16 26.73
CA TYR A 363 34.33 -1.50 27.65
C TYR A 363 33.82 -0.18 27.07
N ASN A 364 32.52 -0.01 27.08
CA ASN A 364 31.78 1.16 26.56
C ASN A 364 30.80 1.68 27.61
N GLY A 365 31.25 1.87 28.87
CA GLY A 365 30.37 2.39 29.91
C GLY A 365 29.07 1.61 30.18
N GLY A 366 28.97 0.35 29.65
CA GLY A 366 27.77 -0.46 29.75
C GLY A 366 26.75 -0.23 28.62
N ALA A 367 27.00 0.65 27.65
CA ALA A 367 26.11 0.97 26.53
C ALA A 367 25.74 -0.27 25.70
N ASP A 368 26.72 -1.14 25.38
CA ASP A 368 26.48 -2.35 24.59
C ASP A 368 25.55 -3.34 25.31
N ARG A 369 25.68 -3.46 26.64
CA ARG A 369 24.75 -4.28 27.45
C ARG A 369 23.34 -3.68 27.49
N ALA A 370 23.23 -2.36 27.51
CA ALA A 370 21.94 -1.66 27.46
C ALA A 370 21.28 -1.85 26.11
N ALA A 371 22.02 -1.69 25.00
CA ALA A 371 21.52 -1.94 23.62
C ALA A 371 21.04 -3.38 23.44
N LEU A 372 21.75 -4.38 23.99
CA LEU A 372 21.29 -5.76 23.94
C LEU A 372 20.01 -5.98 24.74
N ARG A 373 19.85 -5.32 25.90
CA ARG A 373 18.58 -5.40 26.68
C ARG A 373 17.44 -4.73 25.95
N GLU A 374 17.68 -3.60 25.30
CA GLU A 374 16.70 -2.90 24.47
C GLU A 374 16.21 -3.80 23.33
N ALA A 375 17.14 -4.41 22.56
CA ALA A 375 16.78 -5.32 21.47
C ALA A 375 15.96 -6.52 21.95
N ARG A 376 16.28 -7.10 23.11
CA ARG A 376 15.50 -8.18 23.73
C ARG A 376 14.11 -7.73 24.15
N ALA A 377 14.00 -6.54 24.75
CA ALA A 377 12.71 -5.99 25.14
C ALA A 377 11.84 -5.73 23.91
N ARG A 378 12.43 -5.24 22.80
CA ARG A 378 11.73 -5.06 21.53
C ARG A 378 11.22 -6.38 20.93
N SER A 379 12.03 -7.45 20.98
CA SER A 379 11.58 -8.78 20.56
C SER A 379 10.43 -9.28 21.44
N GLY A 380 10.49 -9.10 22.76
CA GLY A 380 9.40 -9.46 23.68
C GLY A 380 8.12 -8.65 23.43
N GLU A 381 8.23 -7.36 23.11
CA GLU A 381 7.09 -6.53 22.71
C GLU A 381 6.39 -7.06 21.45
N LEU A 382 7.17 -7.45 20.43
CA LEU A 382 6.60 -7.98 19.17
C LEU A 382 5.96 -9.35 19.38
N LEU A 383 6.50 -10.21 20.24
CA LEU A 383 5.86 -11.49 20.59
C LEU A 383 4.50 -11.27 21.24
N ALA A 384 4.41 -10.34 22.21
CA ALA A 384 3.13 -9.98 22.83
C ALA A 384 2.15 -9.35 21.82
N ALA A 385 2.65 -8.51 20.91
CA ALA A 385 1.84 -7.93 19.82
C ALA A 385 1.30 -8.99 18.86
N ARG A 386 2.10 -10.01 18.57
CA ARG A 386 1.69 -11.16 17.74
C ARG A 386 0.56 -11.96 18.40
N ASP A 387 0.69 -12.25 19.71
CA ASP A 387 -0.35 -12.98 20.44
C ASP A 387 -1.66 -12.17 20.49
N LEU A 388 -1.56 -10.86 20.72
CA LEU A 388 -2.72 -9.97 20.68
C LEU A 388 -3.36 -9.93 19.29
N ALA A 389 -2.57 -9.83 18.23
CA ALA A 389 -3.06 -9.83 16.85
C ALA A 389 -3.77 -11.15 16.51
N GLU A 390 -3.26 -12.29 16.98
CA GLU A 390 -3.93 -13.58 16.82
C GLU A 390 -5.32 -13.59 17.50
N GLN A 391 -5.42 -13.08 18.72
CA GLN A 391 -6.72 -12.97 19.40
C GLN A 391 -7.69 -12.06 18.63
N HIS A 392 -7.20 -10.94 18.10
CA HIS A 392 -8.02 -10.05 17.27
C HIS A 392 -8.50 -10.74 16.00
N VAL A 393 -7.64 -11.49 15.30
CA VAL A 393 -8.03 -12.26 14.11
C VAL A 393 -9.11 -13.30 14.46
N ARG A 394 -8.94 -14.04 15.56
CA ARG A 394 -9.93 -15.02 16.03
C ARG A 394 -11.28 -14.36 16.35
N LEU A 395 -11.26 -13.20 16.99
CA LEU A 395 -12.46 -12.43 17.30
C LEU A 395 -13.14 -11.91 16.02
N GLU A 396 -12.38 -11.32 15.09
CA GLU A 396 -12.89 -10.79 13.83
C GLU A 396 -13.60 -11.87 12.99
N VAL A 397 -13.08 -13.10 12.98
CA VAL A 397 -13.74 -14.25 12.34
C VAL A 397 -15.08 -14.55 12.99
N LEU A 398 -15.15 -14.58 14.33
CA LEU A 398 -16.41 -14.84 15.03
C LEU A 398 -17.45 -13.74 14.77
N GLU A 399 -17.04 -12.47 14.80
CA GLU A 399 -17.91 -11.32 14.57
C GLU A 399 -18.43 -11.33 13.13
N SER A 400 -17.55 -11.48 12.14
CA SER A 400 -17.93 -11.48 10.72
C SER A 400 -18.87 -12.62 10.37
N VAL A 401 -18.65 -13.83 10.89
CA VAL A 401 -19.55 -14.99 10.69
C VAL A 401 -20.91 -14.71 11.32
N LYS A 402 -20.96 -14.21 12.56
CA LYS A 402 -22.20 -13.87 13.23
C LYS A 402 -22.98 -12.78 12.48
N ASP A 403 -22.27 -11.73 12.03
CA ASP A 403 -22.88 -10.63 11.30
C ASP A 403 -23.51 -11.13 9.98
N PHE A 404 -22.82 -12.04 9.28
CA PHE A 404 -23.37 -12.67 8.09
C PHE A 404 -24.61 -13.53 8.41
N GLU A 405 -24.59 -14.37 9.46
CA GLU A 405 -25.73 -15.18 9.90
C GLU A 405 -26.97 -14.29 10.19
N VAL A 406 -26.75 -13.16 10.88
CA VAL A 406 -27.81 -12.18 11.19
C VAL A 406 -28.32 -11.51 9.91
N ALA A 407 -27.42 -11.07 9.03
CA ALA A 407 -27.79 -10.41 7.77
C ALA A 407 -28.57 -11.36 6.84
N GLU A 408 -28.18 -12.63 6.75
CA GLU A 408 -28.89 -13.65 5.98
C GLU A 408 -30.28 -13.94 6.55
N ALA A 409 -30.41 -14.05 7.88
CA ALA A 409 -31.70 -14.22 8.53
C ALA A 409 -32.62 -13.01 8.33
N SER A 410 -32.04 -11.79 8.40
CA SER A 410 -32.74 -10.52 8.15
C SER A 410 -33.24 -10.44 6.70
N LEU A 411 -32.43 -10.85 5.72
CA LEU A 411 -32.83 -10.92 4.31
C LEU A 411 -34.01 -11.87 4.10
N ARG A 412 -33.96 -13.07 4.66
CA ARG A 412 -35.07 -14.05 4.59
C ARG A 412 -36.34 -13.48 5.21
N THR A 413 -36.27 -12.76 6.30
CA THR A 413 -37.40 -12.12 6.97
C THR A 413 -37.94 -10.95 6.14
N ALA A 414 -37.06 -10.11 5.58
CA ALA A 414 -37.39 -8.99 4.73
C ALA A 414 -38.17 -9.47 3.46
N ALA A 415 -37.71 -10.55 2.82
CA ALA A 415 -38.40 -11.12 1.66
C ALA A 415 -39.84 -11.57 1.98
N LYS A 416 -40.03 -12.21 3.15
CA LYS A 416 -41.38 -12.58 3.61
C LYS A 416 -42.24 -11.36 3.93
N ARG A 417 -41.66 -10.29 4.49
CA ARG A 417 -42.35 -9.04 4.78
C ARG A 417 -42.80 -8.34 3.51
N VAL A 418 -41.97 -8.32 2.46
CA VAL A 418 -42.37 -7.80 1.13
C VAL A 418 -43.57 -8.57 0.60
N ALA A 419 -43.51 -9.90 0.58
CA ALA A 419 -44.61 -10.73 0.08
C ALA A 419 -45.95 -10.47 0.84
N ALA A 420 -45.87 -10.30 2.17
CA ALA A 420 -47.04 -9.98 3.00
C ALA A 420 -47.60 -8.56 2.73
N ALA A 421 -46.70 -7.58 2.61
CA ALA A 421 -47.05 -6.19 2.33
C ALA A 421 -47.67 -6.03 0.93
N ASP A 422 -47.06 -6.66 -0.09
CA ASP A 422 -47.60 -6.68 -1.46
C ASP A 422 -49.00 -7.31 -1.51
N GLY A 423 -49.19 -8.42 -0.80
CA GLY A 423 -50.50 -9.06 -0.67
C GLY A 423 -51.56 -8.13 -0.04
N ALA A 424 -51.22 -7.47 1.05
CA ALA A 424 -52.09 -6.51 1.74
C ALA A 424 -52.40 -5.29 0.86
N PHE A 425 -51.40 -4.74 0.19
CA PHE A 425 -51.59 -3.62 -0.74
C PHE A 425 -52.46 -4.02 -1.95
N GLY A 426 -52.26 -5.22 -2.49
CA GLY A 426 -53.13 -5.74 -3.55
C GLY A 426 -54.63 -5.81 -3.14
N ILE A 427 -54.91 -6.16 -1.87
CA ILE A 427 -56.25 -6.12 -1.32
C ILE A 427 -56.74 -4.67 -1.16
N ALA A 428 -55.92 -3.79 -0.58
CA ALA A 428 -56.25 -2.38 -0.38
C ALA A 428 -56.58 -1.68 -1.70
N ARG A 429 -55.80 -1.96 -2.77
CA ARG A 429 -56.01 -1.43 -4.12
C ARG A 429 -57.40 -1.84 -4.67
N ARG A 430 -57.74 -3.12 -4.58
CA ARG A 430 -59.08 -3.61 -5.01
C ARG A 430 -60.21 -2.97 -4.23
N LYS A 431 -60.09 -2.86 -2.89
CA LYS A 431 -61.07 -2.18 -2.06
C LYS A 431 -61.23 -0.70 -2.40
N ARG A 432 -60.13 -0.02 -2.73
CA ARG A 432 -60.13 1.38 -3.16
C ARG A 432 -60.92 1.54 -4.47
N ASP A 433 -60.66 0.67 -5.45
CA ASP A 433 -61.32 0.71 -6.75
C ASP A 433 -62.83 0.48 -6.64
N LEU A 434 -63.28 -0.24 -5.59
CA LEU A 434 -64.69 -0.46 -5.23
C LEU A 434 -65.25 0.62 -4.28
N GLY A 435 -64.46 1.61 -3.86
CA GLY A 435 -64.89 2.63 -2.91
C GLY A 435 -65.13 2.12 -1.48
N GLN A 436 -64.49 0.98 -1.10
CA GLN A 436 -64.73 0.26 0.17
C GLN A 436 -63.59 0.42 1.19
N ILE A 437 -62.63 1.34 0.99
CA ILE A 437 -61.53 1.58 1.89
C ILE A 437 -61.33 3.08 2.12
N ALA A 438 -60.92 3.46 3.32
CA ALA A 438 -60.54 4.82 3.62
C ALA A 438 -59.20 5.17 2.93
N GLN A 439 -59.06 6.43 2.49
CA GLN A 439 -57.83 6.91 1.82
C GLN A 439 -56.59 6.71 2.69
N VAL A 440 -56.70 6.90 4.00
CA VAL A 440 -55.60 6.69 4.96
C VAL A 440 -55.11 5.25 4.93
N GLU A 441 -56.03 4.27 4.98
CA GLU A 441 -55.66 2.86 4.95
C GLU A 441 -54.96 2.47 3.64
N PHE A 442 -55.35 3.08 2.51
CA PHE A 442 -54.71 2.86 1.23
C PHE A 442 -53.27 3.43 1.21
N ILE A 443 -53.08 4.65 1.72
CA ILE A 443 -51.75 5.28 1.83
C ILE A 443 -50.88 4.44 2.76
N ASP A 444 -51.37 3.99 3.91
CA ASP A 444 -50.60 3.18 4.87
C ASP A 444 -50.19 1.83 4.27
N ALA A 445 -51.09 1.16 3.53
CA ALA A 445 -50.77 -0.09 2.84
C ALA A 445 -49.66 0.12 1.78
N ARG A 446 -49.69 1.22 1.02
CA ARG A 446 -48.64 1.56 0.06
C ARG A 446 -47.32 1.86 0.73
N ARG A 447 -47.32 2.68 1.79
CA ARG A 447 -46.12 2.98 2.60
C ARG A 447 -45.51 1.71 3.17
N ALA A 448 -46.33 0.75 3.61
CA ALA A 448 -45.84 -0.54 4.13
C ALA A 448 -45.11 -1.35 3.05
N VAL A 449 -45.58 -1.36 1.79
CA VAL A 449 -44.86 -2.01 0.67
C VAL A 449 -43.54 -1.31 0.40
N THR A 450 -43.56 0.02 0.20
CA THR A 450 -42.32 0.78 -0.06
C THR A 450 -41.29 0.55 1.04
N SER A 451 -41.68 0.64 2.33
CA SER A 451 -40.80 0.38 3.45
C SER A 451 -40.26 -1.05 3.47
N ALA A 452 -41.09 -2.05 3.14
CA ALA A 452 -40.66 -3.44 3.07
C ALA A 452 -39.65 -3.68 1.93
N GLN A 453 -39.89 -3.11 0.74
CA GLN A 453 -39.03 -3.21 -0.41
C GLN A 453 -37.66 -2.53 -0.15
N LEU A 454 -37.67 -1.29 0.38
CA LEU A 454 -36.41 -0.60 0.78
C LEU A 454 -35.62 -1.42 1.79
N ASN A 455 -36.30 -1.97 2.81
CA ASN A 455 -35.67 -2.82 3.80
C ASN A 455 -35.07 -4.10 3.20
N GLN A 456 -35.77 -4.73 2.21
CA GLN A 456 -35.18 -5.89 1.52
C GLN A 456 -33.95 -5.54 0.72
N GLN A 457 -33.93 -4.41 0.00
CA GLN A 457 -32.72 -3.97 -0.73
C GLN A 457 -31.55 -3.77 0.23
N VAL A 458 -31.74 -3.04 1.32
CA VAL A 458 -30.70 -2.81 2.32
C VAL A 458 -30.17 -4.14 2.88
N ASN A 459 -31.05 -5.07 3.28
CA ASN A 459 -30.64 -6.37 3.85
C ASN A 459 -29.92 -7.27 2.84
N ARG A 460 -30.29 -7.24 1.55
CA ARG A 460 -29.62 -7.98 0.48
C ARG A 460 -28.15 -7.58 0.37
N PHE A 461 -27.90 -6.28 0.21
CA PHE A 461 -26.54 -5.79 0.05
C PHE A 461 -25.75 -5.82 1.35
N GLN A 462 -26.39 -5.71 2.51
CA GLN A 462 -25.77 -5.95 3.80
C GLN A 462 -25.29 -7.39 3.94
N ALA A 463 -26.06 -8.38 3.49
CA ALA A 463 -25.64 -9.77 3.50
C ALA A 463 -24.44 -10.03 2.56
N LEU A 464 -24.41 -9.41 1.37
CA LEU A 464 -23.26 -9.47 0.47
C LEU A 464 -22.01 -8.81 1.08
N SER A 465 -22.16 -7.66 1.73
CA SER A 465 -21.08 -6.94 2.41
C SER A 465 -20.54 -7.73 3.61
N ALA A 466 -21.42 -8.35 4.39
CA ALA A 466 -21.03 -9.22 5.50
C ALA A 466 -20.27 -10.46 5.01
N LEU A 467 -20.69 -11.03 3.87
CA LEU A 467 -20.00 -12.16 3.25
C LEU A 467 -18.59 -11.77 2.78
N ALA A 468 -18.43 -10.57 2.21
CA ALA A 468 -17.12 -10.03 1.86
C ALA A 468 -16.21 -9.83 3.11
N ALA A 469 -16.81 -9.46 4.25
CA ALA A 469 -16.10 -9.36 5.52
C ALA A 469 -15.64 -10.74 6.03
N VAL A 470 -16.47 -11.79 5.90
CA VAL A 470 -16.08 -13.17 6.24
C VAL A 470 -14.94 -13.64 5.34
N GLU A 471 -15.02 -13.39 4.03
CA GLU A 471 -13.96 -13.72 3.07
C GLU A 471 -12.63 -13.09 3.48
N TYR A 472 -12.65 -11.81 3.84
CA TYR A 472 -11.48 -11.09 4.34
C TYR A 472 -10.98 -11.66 5.68
N ALA A 473 -11.87 -11.88 6.65
CA ALA A 473 -11.52 -12.34 8.00
C ALA A 473 -10.81 -13.70 7.97
N VAL A 474 -11.18 -14.59 7.04
CA VAL A 474 -10.55 -15.92 6.87
C VAL A 474 -9.25 -15.87 6.05
N GLY A 475 -8.81 -14.67 5.61
CA GLY A 475 -7.55 -14.49 4.89
C GLY A 475 -7.68 -14.34 3.38
N GLY A 476 -8.89 -14.04 2.87
CA GLY A 476 -9.17 -13.78 1.46
C GLY A 476 -9.27 -15.03 0.57
N PRO A 477 -9.56 -14.86 -0.72
CA PRO A 477 -9.61 -15.94 -1.67
C PRO A 477 -8.20 -16.54 -1.86
N VAL A 478 -8.11 -17.86 -1.89
CA VAL A 478 -6.86 -18.56 -2.16
C VAL A 478 -6.52 -18.34 -3.65
N ARG A 479 -5.78 -17.27 -3.95
CA ARG A 479 -5.06 -17.22 -5.22
C ARG A 479 -3.87 -18.16 -5.11
N SER A 480 -3.79 -19.13 -6.02
CA SER A 480 -2.54 -19.85 -6.25
C SER A 480 -1.47 -18.80 -6.53
N ALA A 481 -0.41 -18.78 -5.71
CA ALA A 481 0.72 -17.89 -5.93
C ALA A 481 1.19 -18.00 -7.40
N PRO A 482 1.51 -16.90 -8.07
CA PRO A 482 2.19 -16.98 -9.35
C PRO A 482 3.47 -17.81 -9.12
N PRO A 483 3.88 -18.64 -10.11
CA PRO A 483 5.10 -19.41 -10.00
C PRO A 483 6.26 -18.44 -9.67
N PRO A 484 7.25 -18.87 -8.88
CA PRO A 484 8.40 -18.05 -8.57
C PRO A 484 9.03 -17.62 -9.89
N GLU A 485 9.15 -16.30 -10.09
CA GLU A 485 9.91 -15.77 -11.21
C GLU A 485 11.32 -16.34 -11.09
N THR A 486 11.64 -17.26 -11.98
CA THR A 486 13.01 -17.72 -12.22
C THR A 486 13.76 -16.53 -12.82
N GLY A 487 14.30 -15.67 -11.96
CA GLY A 487 15.19 -14.60 -12.33
C GLY A 487 16.51 -15.18 -12.83
N PRO A 488 17.17 -14.48 -13.74
CA PRO A 488 18.44 -14.87 -14.36
C PRO A 488 19.59 -14.90 -13.37
#